data_3280ce9b5de5cbd5c45f85ea012e7f90
#
_entry.id   3280ce9b5de5cbd5c45f85ea012e7f90
#
_cell.length_a   1.000
_cell.length_b   1.000
_cell.length_c   1.000
_cell.angle_alpha   90.00
_cell.angle_beta   90.00
_cell.angle_gamma   90.00
#
_symmetry.space_group_name_H-M   'P 1'
#
loop_
_entity.id
_entity.type
_entity.pdbx_description
1 polymer ?
#
loop_
_entity_poly.entity_id
_entity_poly.type
_entity_poly.pdbx_seq_one_letter_code
_entity_poly.pdbx_strand_id
1 'polypeptide(L)'
;MFKLFINGGVMVFVAAMVAAICVIEFQFIKYKKSQQNRISNLENKVNLLLAEKEKNSVKWNQKNYNYLAVGNSITLHSINDYWWNECGMAATDKKNDFVHIISNALDAQFYAYNFYTWEILGHDRSESLSLLDGFLSKEIDLITIQLGENVSDLCTYESDFRELVEYVQRGAQNAQIVVIGDFWDMEVKDNMKKQACEATGVTFVDLSPIKGLEEYQCGIGVAVYDEEKNRRIVEHCGVAKHPNDKGMKWIADRVLEKVKK
;
A
#
# COMPACT_ATOMS: atom_id res chain seq x y z
N MET A 1 -10.20 50.09 -44.44
CA MET A 1 -9.37 48.87 -44.39
C MET A 1 -7.99 49.26 -43.89
N PHE A 2 -7.77 49.25 -42.55
CA PHE A 2 -6.47 49.62 -41.94
C PHE A 2 -5.57 48.37 -41.99
N LYS A 3 -4.51 48.38 -42.81
CA LYS A 3 -3.43 47.42 -42.73
C LYS A 3 -2.52 47.80 -41.58
N LEU A 4 -2.58 47.06 -40.49
CA LEU A 4 -1.54 47.19 -39.43
C LEU A 4 -0.23 46.61 -40.00
N PHE A 5 0.71 47.49 -40.34
CA PHE A 5 2.10 47.12 -40.58
C PHE A 5 2.77 46.86 -39.22
N ILE A 6 2.73 45.63 -38.76
CA ILE A 6 3.55 45.27 -37.58
C ILE A 6 5.00 45.23 -38.06
N ASN A 7 5.82 46.14 -37.50
CA ASN A 7 7.24 46.30 -37.83
C ASN A 7 7.97 44.99 -37.49
N GLY A 8 8.76 44.39 -38.40
CA GLY A 8 9.42 43.12 -38.22
C GLY A 8 10.22 43.00 -36.90
N GLY A 9 10.76 44.11 -36.41
CA GLY A 9 11.43 44.20 -35.10
C GLY A 9 10.53 43.92 -33.90
N VAL A 10 9.23 44.33 -33.96
CA VAL A 10 8.27 44.06 -32.90
C VAL A 10 7.90 42.55 -32.86
N MET A 11 7.79 41.89 -34.00
CA MET A 11 7.52 40.44 -34.07
C MET A 11 8.67 39.62 -33.50
N VAL A 12 9.91 39.98 -33.78
CA VAL A 12 11.11 39.33 -33.24
C VAL A 12 11.19 39.51 -31.71
N PHE A 13 10.88 40.71 -31.23
CA PHE A 13 10.87 40.96 -29.77
C PHE A 13 9.78 40.18 -29.03
N VAL A 14 8.57 40.11 -29.58
CA VAL A 14 7.46 39.30 -29.01
C VAL A 14 7.81 37.81 -29.03
N ALA A 15 8.37 37.29 -30.10
CA ALA A 15 8.82 35.87 -30.17
C ALA A 15 9.90 35.57 -29.13
N ALA A 16 10.87 36.47 -28.92
CA ALA A 16 11.92 36.30 -27.90
C ALA A 16 11.32 36.35 -26.47
N MET A 17 10.37 37.23 -26.20
CA MET A 17 9.66 37.25 -24.90
C MET A 17 8.88 35.98 -24.65
N VAL A 18 8.13 35.46 -25.62
CA VAL A 18 7.38 34.19 -25.49
C VAL A 18 8.34 33.06 -25.23
N ALA A 19 9.46 32.96 -25.95
CA ALA A 19 10.49 31.93 -25.73
C ALA A 19 11.06 32.03 -24.30
N ALA A 20 11.35 33.22 -23.81
CA ALA A 20 11.86 33.44 -22.46
C ALA A 20 10.83 32.99 -21.39
N ILE A 21 9.55 33.33 -21.58
CA ILE A 21 8.47 32.89 -20.69
C ILE A 21 8.37 31.36 -20.67
N CYS A 22 8.39 30.69 -21.82
CA CYS A 22 8.37 29.24 -21.90
C CYS A 22 9.56 28.59 -21.17
N VAL A 23 10.75 29.15 -21.28
CA VAL A 23 11.95 28.66 -20.56
C VAL A 23 11.77 28.83 -19.04
N ILE A 24 11.25 29.97 -18.58
CA ILE A 24 11.00 30.23 -17.16
C ILE A 24 9.95 29.27 -16.62
N GLU A 25 8.84 29.06 -17.35
CA GLU A 25 7.80 28.10 -16.96
C GLU A 25 8.35 26.68 -16.89
N PHE A 26 9.14 26.26 -17.88
CA PHE A 26 9.77 24.94 -17.87
C PHE A 26 10.70 24.76 -16.66
N GLN A 27 11.54 25.76 -16.36
CA GLN A 27 12.42 25.72 -15.18
C GLN A 27 11.61 25.70 -13.88
N PHE A 28 10.51 26.45 -13.81
CA PHE A 28 9.64 26.47 -12.65
C PHE A 28 8.94 25.12 -12.41
N ILE A 29 8.48 24.47 -13.48
CA ILE A 29 7.89 23.11 -13.40
C ILE A 29 8.94 22.11 -12.92
N LYS A 30 10.16 22.17 -13.48
CA LYS A 30 11.28 21.32 -13.06
C LYS A 30 11.66 21.55 -11.60
N TYR A 31 11.68 22.80 -11.16
CA TYR A 31 11.93 23.17 -9.76
C TYR A 31 10.84 22.62 -8.83
N LYS A 32 9.55 22.83 -9.17
CA LYS A 32 8.43 22.27 -8.39
C LYS A 32 8.53 20.76 -8.28
N LYS A 33 8.79 20.06 -9.37
CA LYS A 33 8.96 18.58 -9.37
C LYS A 33 10.12 18.15 -8.48
N SER A 34 11.24 18.87 -8.51
CA SER A 34 12.39 18.61 -7.63
C SER A 34 12.05 18.83 -6.16
N GLN A 35 11.32 19.90 -5.81
CA GLN A 35 10.89 20.13 -4.42
C GLN A 35 9.91 19.07 -3.93
N GLN A 36 8.96 18.66 -4.79
CA GLN A 36 8.02 17.60 -4.47
C GLN A 36 8.74 16.27 -4.18
N ASN A 37 9.73 15.92 -4.98
CA ASN A 37 10.55 14.74 -4.74
C ASN A 37 11.34 14.83 -3.42
N ARG A 38 11.87 16.02 -3.09
CA ARG A 38 12.58 16.22 -1.79
C ARG A 38 11.63 16.09 -0.60
N ILE A 39 10.41 16.63 -0.69
CA ILE A 39 9.39 16.51 0.35
C ILE A 39 9.03 15.04 0.53
N SER A 40 8.73 14.33 -0.55
CA SER A 40 8.41 12.90 -0.50
C SER A 40 9.54 12.07 0.14
N ASN A 41 10.81 12.34 -0.23
CA ASN A 41 11.96 11.66 0.38
C ASN A 41 12.12 11.98 1.87
N LEU A 42 11.80 13.20 2.31
CA LEU A 42 11.85 13.57 3.72
C LEU A 42 10.71 12.91 4.51
N GLU A 43 9.50 12.87 3.95
CA GLU A 43 8.37 12.15 4.54
C GLU A 43 8.69 10.67 4.70
N ASN A 44 9.30 10.05 3.69
CA ASN A 44 9.74 8.66 3.76
C ASN A 44 10.78 8.44 4.87
N LYS A 45 11.78 9.33 4.98
CA LYS A 45 12.79 9.26 6.07
C LYS A 45 12.15 9.44 7.45
N VAL A 46 11.20 10.34 7.59
CA VAL A 46 10.47 10.53 8.86
C VAL A 46 9.67 9.27 9.21
N ASN A 47 8.97 8.68 8.24
CA ASN A 47 8.24 7.43 8.43
C ASN A 47 9.15 6.27 8.81
N LEU A 48 10.34 6.17 8.19
CA LEU A 48 11.38 5.21 8.57
C LEU A 48 11.81 5.38 10.04
N LEU A 49 12.09 6.61 10.47
CA LEU A 49 12.49 6.91 11.85
C LEU A 49 11.37 6.66 12.87
N LEU A 50 10.11 6.94 12.51
CA LEU A 50 8.96 6.66 13.36
C LEU A 50 8.74 5.15 13.52
N ALA A 51 8.85 4.40 12.44
CA ALA A 51 8.74 2.94 12.46
C ALA A 51 9.89 2.29 13.26
N GLU A 52 11.12 2.84 13.18
CA GLU A 52 12.26 2.39 13.99
C GLU A 52 12.02 2.61 15.50
N LYS A 53 11.27 3.64 15.88
CA LYS A 53 10.88 3.91 17.26
C LYS A 53 9.83 2.92 17.79
N GLU A 54 8.97 2.39 16.93
CA GLU A 54 7.96 1.37 17.28
C GLU A 54 8.55 -0.05 17.37
N LYS A 55 9.74 -0.25 16.84
CA LYS A 55 10.46 -1.52 16.69
C LYS A 55 10.64 -2.35 17.97
N ASN A 56 10.51 -1.75 19.15
CA ASN A 56 10.92 -2.37 20.43
C ASN A 56 9.77 -2.90 21.28
N SER A 57 8.53 -3.00 20.79
CA SER A 57 7.40 -3.23 21.69
C SER A 57 6.46 -4.40 21.38
N VAL A 58 6.61 -5.10 20.26
CA VAL A 58 5.70 -6.20 19.92
C VAL A 58 6.04 -7.45 20.73
N LYS A 59 5.09 -7.89 21.55
CA LYS A 59 5.20 -9.14 22.34
C LYS A 59 4.17 -10.13 21.84
N TRP A 60 4.67 -11.22 21.27
CA TRP A 60 3.85 -12.34 20.86
C TRP A 60 3.46 -13.23 22.05
N ASN A 61 2.24 -13.77 22.00
CA ASN A 61 1.75 -14.69 23.02
C ASN A 61 2.30 -16.10 22.73
N GLN A 62 2.82 -16.76 23.74
CA GLN A 62 3.36 -18.13 23.59
C GLN A 62 2.29 -19.23 23.60
N LYS A 63 1.02 -18.89 23.87
CA LYS A 63 -0.05 -19.86 24.03
C LYS A 63 -1.18 -19.79 23.01
N ASN A 64 -1.28 -18.68 22.26
CA ASN A 64 -2.34 -18.45 21.30
C ASN A 64 -1.76 -18.41 19.89
N TYR A 65 -2.64 -18.54 18.91
CA TYR A 65 -2.28 -18.32 17.52
C TYR A 65 -1.82 -16.89 17.27
N ASN A 66 -0.70 -16.70 16.62
CA ASN A 66 -0.08 -15.39 16.39
C ASN A 66 -0.11 -15.05 14.90
N TYR A 67 -0.71 -13.93 14.56
CA TYR A 67 -0.90 -13.47 13.20
C TYR A 67 -0.27 -12.09 12.96
N LEU A 68 0.63 -11.97 11.97
CA LEU A 68 1.16 -10.72 11.48
C LEU A 68 0.59 -10.39 10.11
N ALA A 69 -0.08 -9.27 9.97
CA ALA A 69 -0.53 -8.74 8.69
C ALA A 69 0.40 -7.60 8.23
N VAL A 70 1.14 -7.82 7.17
CA VAL A 70 2.00 -6.81 6.53
C VAL A 70 1.34 -6.38 5.22
N GLY A 71 1.11 -5.09 5.04
CA GLY A 71 0.49 -4.63 3.81
C GLY A 71 0.45 -3.11 3.67
N ASN A 72 -0.43 -2.64 2.82
CA ASN A 72 -0.67 -1.21 2.59
C ASN A 72 -2.01 -0.76 3.19
N SER A 73 -2.65 0.24 2.58
CA SER A 73 -3.95 0.78 3.01
C SER A 73 -5.08 -0.25 3.09
N ILE A 74 -5.03 -1.34 2.31
CA ILE A 74 -6.02 -2.42 2.35
C ILE A 74 -5.88 -3.23 3.65
N THR A 75 -4.65 -3.35 4.16
CA THR A 75 -4.35 -4.07 5.42
C THR A 75 -4.57 -3.19 6.64
N LEU A 76 -4.01 -2.00 6.63
CA LEU A 76 -4.07 -1.01 7.71
C LEU A 76 -3.86 0.38 7.15
N HIS A 77 -4.73 1.32 7.50
CA HIS A 77 -4.52 2.74 7.21
C HIS A 77 -4.71 3.57 8.48
N SER A 78 -3.81 4.51 8.69
CA SER A 78 -3.92 5.45 9.83
C SER A 78 -5.01 6.48 9.59
N ILE A 79 -5.55 7.04 10.66
CA ILE A 79 -6.54 8.12 10.63
C ILE A 79 -5.93 9.36 9.95
N ASN A 80 -6.73 9.97 9.05
CA ASN A 80 -6.38 11.23 8.39
C ASN A 80 -7.66 12.00 8.00
N ASP A 81 -7.53 13.01 7.15
CA ASP A 81 -8.64 13.91 6.79
C ASP A 81 -9.78 13.19 6.04
N TYR A 82 -9.52 12.04 5.41
CA TYR A 82 -10.49 11.30 4.58
C TYR A 82 -10.72 9.85 5.03
N TRP A 83 -10.03 9.39 6.07
CA TRP A 83 -10.21 8.07 6.67
C TRP A 83 -10.14 8.16 8.20
N TRP A 84 -11.08 7.55 8.92
CA TRP A 84 -11.34 7.84 10.33
C TRP A 84 -11.21 6.64 11.25
N ASN A 85 -10.55 5.57 10.79
CA ASN A 85 -10.35 4.37 11.59
C ASN A 85 -8.96 3.75 11.34
N GLU A 86 -8.36 3.14 12.35
CA GLU A 86 -7.13 2.37 12.21
C GLU A 86 -7.44 0.92 11.84
N CYS A 87 -7.75 0.68 10.58
CA CYS A 87 -8.06 -0.63 10.01
C CYS A 87 -7.87 -0.62 8.49
N GLY A 88 -8.17 -1.73 7.83
CA GLY A 88 -8.19 -1.80 6.37
C GLY A 88 -9.16 -0.76 5.79
N MET A 89 -8.62 0.10 4.89
CA MET A 89 -9.35 1.23 4.33
C MET A 89 -10.61 0.75 3.60
N ALA A 90 -11.71 1.46 3.82
CA ALA A 90 -13.05 1.26 3.27
C ALA A 90 -13.87 0.11 3.87
N ALA A 91 -13.35 -0.64 4.85
CA ALA A 91 -14.21 -1.47 5.69
C ALA A 91 -15.21 -0.59 6.44
N THR A 92 -16.49 -1.00 6.49
CA THR A 92 -17.51 -0.18 7.16
C THR A 92 -17.31 -0.09 8.67
N ASP A 93 -16.68 -1.09 9.25
CA ASP A 93 -16.28 -1.18 10.66
C ASP A 93 -14.96 -1.96 10.74
N LYS A 94 -14.14 -1.70 11.74
CA LYS A 94 -12.86 -2.39 11.99
C LYS A 94 -12.97 -3.91 11.93
N LYS A 95 -14.01 -4.49 12.50
CA LYS A 95 -14.27 -5.94 12.49
C LYS A 95 -14.56 -6.53 11.11
N ASN A 96 -14.82 -5.70 10.10
CA ASN A 96 -15.18 -6.11 8.75
C ASN A 96 -13.99 -6.06 7.78
N ASP A 97 -12.80 -5.57 8.20
CA ASP A 97 -11.61 -5.71 7.39
C ASP A 97 -11.08 -7.16 7.41
N PHE A 98 -10.27 -7.50 6.40
CA PHE A 98 -9.82 -8.88 6.25
C PHE A 98 -8.91 -9.33 7.40
N VAL A 99 -8.14 -8.42 8.00
CA VAL A 99 -7.21 -8.72 9.10
C VAL A 99 -7.97 -9.15 10.35
N HIS A 100 -9.00 -8.36 10.72
CA HIS A 100 -9.84 -8.69 11.87
C HIS A 100 -10.70 -9.93 11.64
N ILE A 101 -11.19 -10.15 10.41
CA ILE A 101 -11.93 -11.37 10.06
C ILE A 101 -11.04 -12.60 10.24
N ILE A 102 -9.80 -12.58 9.74
CA ILE A 102 -8.84 -13.68 9.89
C ILE A 102 -8.49 -13.89 11.36
N SER A 103 -8.14 -12.80 12.07
CA SER A 103 -7.80 -12.86 13.50
C SER A 103 -8.90 -13.51 14.32
N ASN A 104 -10.15 -13.08 14.10
CA ASN A 104 -11.31 -13.64 14.82
C ASN A 104 -11.55 -15.11 14.48
N ALA A 105 -11.40 -15.51 13.21
CA ALA A 105 -11.60 -16.90 12.77
C ALA A 105 -10.54 -17.87 13.35
N LEU A 106 -9.35 -17.36 13.66
CA LEU A 106 -8.23 -18.14 14.20
C LEU A 106 -8.07 -17.98 15.72
N ASP A 107 -8.89 -17.16 16.37
CA ASP A 107 -8.70 -16.74 17.78
C ASP A 107 -7.28 -16.27 18.05
N ALA A 108 -6.74 -15.44 17.13
CA ALA A 108 -5.36 -15.04 17.07
C ALA A 108 -5.10 -13.72 17.80
N GLN A 109 -3.96 -13.66 18.53
CA GLN A 109 -3.32 -12.37 18.76
C GLN A 109 -2.75 -11.89 17.44
N PHE A 110 -3.00 -10.64 17.06
CA PHE A 110 -2.48 -10.12 15.80
C PHE A 110 -1.84 -8.76 15.94
N TYR A 111 -0.95 -8.46 15.01
CA TYR A 111 -0.48 -7.11 14.69
C TYR A 111 -0.63 -6.87 13.20
N ALA A 112 -1.00 -5.64 12.85
CA ALA A 112 -1.04 -5.18 11.47
C ALA A 112 0.01 -4.08 11.28
N TYR A 113 0.76 -4.14 10.20
CA TYR A 113 1.78 -3.16 9.89
C TYR A 113 1.57 -2.61 8.47
N ASN A 114 1.41 -1.28 8.36
CA ASN A 114 1.38 -0.61 7.08
C ASN A 114 2.80 -0.42 6.56
N PHE A 115 3.16 -1.21 5.56
CA PHE A 115 4.49 -1.21 4.95
C PHE A 115 4.50 -0.51 3.59
N TYR A 116 3.63 0.48 3.39
CA TYR A 116 3.57 1.34 2.20
C TYR A 116 4.94 1.92 1.82
N THR A 117 5.79 2.22 2.82
CA THR A 117 7.15 2.70 2.60
C THR A 117 7.95 1.80 1.66
N TRP A 118 7.84 0.48 1.80
CA TRP A 118 8.50 -0.48 0.92
C TRP A 118 8.03 -0.33 -0.54
N GLU A 119 6.74 -0.10 -0.77
CA GLU A 119 6.20 0.02 -2.12
C GLU A 119 6.77 1.22 -2.89
N ILE A 120 7.06 2.34 -2.21
CA ILE A 120 7.44 3.61 -2.84
C ILE A 120 8.95 3.87 -2.89
N LEU A 121 9.78 3.06 -2.23
CA LEU A 121 11.24 3.25 -2.20
C LEU A 121 11.94 2.89 -3.52
N GLY A 122 11.26 2.27 -4.47
CA GLY A 122 11.85 1.91 -5.77
C GLY A 122 13.07 1.00 -5.58
N HIS A 123 14.23 1.39 -6.06
CA HIS A 123 15.47 0.61 -5.97
C HIS A 123 16.01 0.42 -4.54
N ASP A 124 15.53 1.21 -3.57
CA ASP A 124 16.01 1.18 -2.19
C ASP A 124 15.09 0.38 -1.26
N ARG A 125 14.22 -0.50 -1.80
CA ARG A 125 13.27 -1.30 -1.01
C ARG A 125 13.93 -2.17 0.05
N SER A 126 15.09 -2.74 -0.24
CA SER A 126 15.85 -3.57 0.69
C SER A 126 16.24 -2.83 1.97
N GLU A 127 16.47 -1.51 1.91
CA GLU A 127 16.81 -0.68 3.08
C GLU A 127 15.69 -0.66 4.12
N SER A 128 14.43 -0.80 3.69
CA SER A 128 13.26 -0.78 4.57
C SER A 128 12.97 -2.11 5.27
N LEU A 129 13.55 -3.22 4.83
CA LEU A 129 13.22 -4.55 5.36
C LEU A 129 13.45 -4.67 6.86
N SER A 130 14.49 -4.00 7.38
CA SER A 130 14.80 -3.98 8.81
C SER A 130 13.70 -3.37 9.69
N LEU A 131 12.73 -2.64 9.11
CA LEU A 131 11.55 -2.14 9.83
C LEU A 131 10.63 -3.26 10.31
N LEU A 132 10.72 -4.44 9.69
CA LEU A 132 9.97 -5.62 10.10
C LEU A 132 10.56 -6.33 11.32
N ASP A 133 11.85 -6.10 11.67
CA ASP A 133 12.55 -6.84 12.72
C ASP A 133 11.83 -6.82 14.07
N GLY A 134 11.19 -5.69 14.41
CA GLY A 134 10.45 -5.55 15.67
C GLY A 134 9.18 -6.41 15.74
N PHE A 135 8.69 -6.91 14.62
CA PHE A 135 7.50 -7.74 14.51
C PHE A 135 7.85 -9.22 14.31
N LEU A 136 8.95 -9.52 13.59
CA LEU A 136 9.31 -10.88 13.22
C LEU A 136 9.76 -11.71 14.40
N SER A 137 9.20 -12.90 14.55
CA SER A 137 9.51 -13.87 15.60
C SER A 137 9.17 -15.28 15.15
N LYS A 138 9.89 -16.26 15.68
CA LYS A 138 9.56 -17.68 15.52
C LYS A 138 8.23 -18.10 16.19
N GLU A 139 7.63 -17.24 16.98
CA GLU A 139 6.35 -17.44 17.66
C GLU A 139 5.14 -17.11 16.77
N ILE A 140 5.38 -16.60 15.57
CA ILE A 140 4.31 -16.28 14.60
C ILE A 140 3.90 -17.55 13.88
N ASP A 141 2.58 -17.76 13.80
CA ASP A 141 1.97 -18.91 13.10
C ASP A 141 1.58 -18.55 11.66
N LEU A 142 1.09 -17.32 11.44
CA LEU A 142 0.65 -16.84 10.12
C LEU A 142 1.20 -15.46 9.83
N ILE A 143 1.67 -15.26 8.60
CA ILE A 143 1.94 -13.93 8.06
C ILE A 143 1.20 -13.77 6.75
N THR A 144 0.42 -12.70 6.61
CA THR A 144 -0.09 -12.26 5.32
C THR A 144 0.73 -11.09 4.78
N ILE A 145 1.04 -11.11 3.48
CA ILE A 145 1.72 -10.02 2.78
C ILE A 145 0.79 -9.51 1.68
N GLN A 146 0.23 -8.32 1.87
CA GLN A 146 -0.69 -7.66 0.95
C GLN A 146 -0.05 -6.33 0.50
N LEU A 147 0.83 -6.39 -0.48
CA LEU A 147 1.63 -5.28 -1.01
C LEU A 147 1.73 -5.37 -2.53
N GLY A 148 1.89 -4.23 -3.18
CA GLY A 148 2.12 -4.13 -4.62
C GLY A 148 1.33 -3.02 -5.28
N GLU A 149 0.18 -2.65 -4.75
CA GLU A 149 -0.73 -1.69 -5.37
C GLU A 149 -0.07 -0.34 -5.70
N ASN A 150 0.77 0.16 -4.80
CA ASN A 150 1.41 1.47 -4.94
C ASN A 150 2.78 1.43 -5.63
N VAL A 151 3.23 0.27 -6.03
CA VAL A 151 4.50 0.12 -6.77
C VAL A 151 4.32 0.65 -8.17
N SER A 152 5.13 1.65 -8.55
CA SER A 152 5.16 2.25 -9.90
C SER A 152 6.37 1.81 -10.73
N ASP A 153 7.51 1.51 -10.09
CA ASP A 153 8.72 1.01 -10.75
C ASP A 153 8.79 -0.51 -10.61
N LEU A 154 8.71 -1.19 -11.73
CA LEU A 154 8.70 -2.65 -11.82
C LEU A 154 10.05 -3.26 -12.22
N CYS A 155 11.09 -2.46 -12.46
CA CYS A 155 12.37 -2.95 -12.97
C CYS A 155 12.99 -4.06 -12.10
N THR A 156 12.88 -3.92 -10.77
CA THR A 156 13.41 -4.88 -9.79
C THR A 156 12.32 -5.54 -8.95
N TYR A 157 11.04 -5.27 -9.26
CA TYR A 157 9.92 -5.61 -8.38
C TYR A 157 9.83 -7.09 -8.01
N GLU A 158 10.03 -8.00 -8.97
CA GLU A 158 10.03 -9.46 -8.69
C GLU A 158 11.13 -9.84 -7.72
N SER A 159 12.37 -9.39 -7.98
CA SER A 159 13.51 -9.68 -7.12
C SER A 159 13.37 -9.08 -5.73
N ASP A 160 12.86 -7.85 -5.65
CA ASP A 160 12.64 -7.15 -4.39
C ASP A 160 11.52 -7.82 -3.58
N PHE A 161 10.46 -8.27 -4.26
CA PHE A 161 9.37 -8.99 -3.59
C PHE A 161 9.84 -10.37 -3.08
N ARG A 162 10.66 -11.06 -3.84
CA ARG A 162 11.31 -12.30 -3.38
C ARG A 162 12.21 -12.06 -2.18
N GLU A 163 13.02 -11.01 -2.21
CA GLU A 163 13.87 -10.62 -1.07
C GLU A 163 13.03 -10.33 0.19
N LEU A 164 11.91 -9.61 0.06
CA LEU A 164 10.97 -9.38 1.14
C LEU A 164 10.45 -10.69 1.74
N VAL A 165 9.99 -11.62 0.91
CA VAL A 165 9.50 -12.92 1.37
C VAL A 165 10.59 -13.71 2.07
N GLU A 166 11.79 -13.79 1.51
CA GLU A 166 12.94 -14.46 2.12
C GLU A 166 13.34 -13.82 3.45
N TYR A 167 13.26 -12.48 3.54
CA TYR A 167 13.53 -11.75 4.78
C TYR A 167 12.55 -12.15 5.88
N VAL A 168 11.27 -12.17 5.55
CA VAL A 168 10.20 -12.58 6.47
C VAL A 168 10.36 -14.04 6.88
N GLN A 169 10.68 -14.96 5.95
CA GLN A 169 10.95 -16.36 6.25
C GLN A 169 12.10 -16.54 7.24
N ARG A 170 13.19 -15.77 7.08
CA ARG A 170 14.33 -15.84 8.02
C ARG A 170 13.98 -15.35 9.41
N GLY A 171 13.14 -14.32 9.50
CA GLY A 171 12.76 -13.72 10.78
C GLY A 171 11.63 -14.44 11.51
N ALA A 172 10.77 -15.16 10.78
CA ALA A 172 9.60 -15.89 11.31
C ALA A 172 9.59 -17.33 10.79
N GLN A 173 10.56 -18.13 11.21
CA GLN A 173 10.87 -19.45 10.65
C GLN A 173 9.74 -20.48 10.76
N ASN A 174 8.82 -20.33 11.70
CA ASN A 174 7.70 -21.24 11.90
C ASN A 174 6.42 -20.77 11.20
N ALA A 175 6.39 -19.53 10.73
CA ALA A 175 5.18 -18.94 10.18
C ALA A 175 4.81 -19.55 8.82
N GLN A 176 3.53 -19.82 8.63
CA GLN A 176 2.98 -19.95 7.29
C GLN A 176 2.87 -18.56 6.67
N ILE A 177 3.45 -18.36 5.48
CA ILE A 177 3.38 -17.10 4.76
C ILE A 177 2.39 -17.22 3.62
N VAL A 178 1.47 -16.26 3.54
CA VAL A 178 0.45 -16.16 2.50
C VAL A 178 0.56 -14.78 1.85
N VAL A 179 0.95 -14.76 0.59
CA VAL A 179 1.00 -13.54 -0.23
C VAL A 179 -0.35 -13.35 -0.89
N ILE A 180 -0.90 -12.14 -0.77
CA ILE A 180 -2.18 -11.76 -1.36
C ILE A 180 -1.92 -10.96 -2.64
N GLY A 181 -2.62 -11.32 -3.71
CA GLY A 181 -2.58 -10.61 -4.99
C GLY A 181 -3.08 -9.17 -4.88
N ASP A 182 -2.82 -8.36 -5.92
CA ASP A 182 -3.31 -6.99 -5.98
C ASP A 182 -4.84 -6.97 -6.14
N PHE A 183 -5.50 -6.09 -5.42
CA PHE A 183 -6.95 -5.91 -5.50
C PHE A 183 -7.35 -5.16 -6.78
N TRP A 184 -6.54 -4.16 -7.20
CA TRP A 184 -6.74 -3.49 -8.47
C TRP A 184 -6.15 -4.32 -9.63
N ASP A 185 -6.63 -4.06 -10.85
CA ASP A 185 -6.19 -4.81 -12.03
C ASP A 185 -4.74 -4.48 -12.40
N MET A 186 -3.84 -5.34 -11.94
CA MET A 186 -2.39 -5.23 -12.08
C MET A 186 -1.76 -6.60 -12.41
N GLU A 187 -2.22 -7.23 -13.50
CA GLU A 187 -1.83 -8.60 -13.88
C GLU A 187 -0.30 -8.79 -13.92
N VAL A 188 0.44 -7.82 -14.43
CA VAL A 188 1.91 -7.90 -14.51
C VAL A 188 2.53 -8.04 -13.12
N LYS A 189 2.06 -7.26 -12.13
CA LYS A 189 2.56 -7.33 -10.76
C LYS A 189 2.21 -8.65 -10.10
N ASP A 190 1.00 -9.16 -10.30
CA ASP A 190 0.60 -10.45 -9.76
C ASP A 190 1.44 -11.60 -10.32
N ASN A 191 1.79 -11.56 -11.62
CA ASN A 191 2.66 -12.55 -12.20
C ASN A 191 4.06 -12.51 -11.57
N MET A 192 4.62 -11.33 -11.32
CA MET A 192 5.89 -11.17 -10.61
C MET A 192 5.81 -11.68 -9.17
N LYS A 193 4.71 -11.40 -8.44
CA LYS A 193 4.49 -11.95 -7.10
C LYS A 193 4.34 -13.47 -7.11
N LYS A 194 3.63 -14.03 -8.08
CA LYS A 194 3.50 -15.49 -8.25
C LYS A 194 4.87 -16.14 -8.45
N GLN A 195 5.72 -15.57 -9.31
CA GLN A 195 7.09 -16.06 -9.52
C GLN A 195 7.93 -16.02 -8.24
N ALA A 196 7.85 -14.89 -7.49
CA ALA A 196 8.52 -14.79 -6.20
C ALA A 196 8.00 -15.83 -5.18
N CYS A 197 6.69 -16.09 -5.14
CA CYS A 197 6.09 -17.11 -4.29
C CYS A 197 6.54 -18.53 -4.68
N GLU A 198 6.59 -18.84 -5.97
CA GLU A 198 7.08 -20.14 -6.48
C GLU A 198 8.55 -20.35 -6.11
N ALA A 199 9.39 -19.33 -6.27
CA ALA A 199 10.81 -19.38 -5.93
C ALA A 199 11.07 -19.57 -4.44
N THR A 200 10.19 -19.06 -3.57
CA THR A 200 10.34 -19.12 -2.11
C THR A 200 9.49 -20.20 -1.44
N GLY A 201 8.63 -20.89 -2.20
CA GLY A 201 7.77 -21.96 -1.71
C GLY A 201 6.62 -21.45 -0.81
N VAL A 202 6.23 -20.17 -0.89
CA VAL A 202 5.11 -19.61 -0.12
C VAL A 202 3.80 -19.64 -0.91
N THR A 203 2.69 -19.53 -0.20
CA THR A 203 1.36 -19.58 -0.80
C THR A 203 0.96 -18.24 -1.41
N PHE A 204 0.43 -18.26 -2.64
CA PHE A 204 -0.19 -17.11 -3.27
C PHE A 204 -1.72 -17.22 -3.26
N VAL A 205 -2.42 -16.14 -2.90
CA VAL A 205 -3.88 -16.00 -2.99
C VAL A 205 -4.21 -15.07 -4.16
N ASP A 206 -4.85 -15.61 -5.18
CA ASP A 206 -5.24 -14.89 -6.37
C ASP A 206 -6.56 -14.13 -6.14
N LEU A 207 -6.55 -12.82 -6.39
CA LEU A 207 -7.74 -11.96 -6.31
C LEU A 207 -8.41 -11.73 -7.67
N SER A 208 -7.93 -12.34 -8.76
CA SER A 208 -8.48 -12.14 -10.11
C SER A 208 -10.00 -12.28 -10.21
N PRO A 209 -10.69 -13.16 -9.44
CA PRO A 209 -12.15 -13.26 -9.52
C PRO A 209 -12.93 -12.02 -9.06
N ILE A 210 -12.30 -11.12 -8.31
CA ILE A 210 -12.97 -9.90 -7.77
C ILE A 210 -12.39 -8.60 -8.30
N LYS A 211 -11.29 -8.67 -9.05
CA LYS A 211 -10.62 -7.48 -9.59
C LYS A 211 -11.52 -6.68 -10.52
N GLY A 212 -11.51 -5.36 -10.34
CA GLY A 212 -12.26 -4.44 -11.18
C GLY A 212 -13.79 -4.50 -11.03
N LEU A 213 -14.32 -5.39 -10.19
CA LEU A 213 -15.76 -5.52 -9.98
C LEU A 213 -16.25 -4.50 -8.95
N GLU A 214 -17.12 -3.59 -9.35
CA GLU A 214 -17.68 -2.52 -8.50
C GLU A 214 -18.37 -3.06 -7.24
N GLU A 215 -18.98 -4.23 -7.31
CA GLU A 215 -19.64 -4.85 -6.17
C GLU A 215 -18.72 -5.21 -5.00
N TYR A 216 -17.40 -5.25 -5.23
CA TYR A 216 -16.38 -5.46 -4.19
C TYR A 216 -15.66 -4.17 -3.78
N GLN A 217 -16.00 -3.03 -4.40
CA GLN A 217 -15.48 -1.71 -4.04
C GLN A 217 -16.44 -0.95 -3.14
N CYS A 218 -15.89 -0.07 -2.32
CA CYS A 218 -16.70 0.70 -1.37
C CYS A 218 -17.71 1.62 -2.08
N GLY A 219 -17.25 2.46 -3.01
CA GLY A 219 -18.07 3.47 -3.65
C GLY A 219 -18.18 4.79 -2.88
N ILE A 220 -18.48 5.86 -3.61
CA ILE A 220 -18.77 7.19 -3.04
C ILE A 220 -20.15 7.16 -2.36
N GLY A 221 -20.29 7.89 -1.24
CA GLY A 221 -21.56 8.00 -0.50
C GLY A 221 -21.82 6.85 0.48
N VAL A 222 -20.96 5.84 0.51
CA VAL A 222 -21.08 4.74 1.46
C VAL A 222 -20.79 5.23 2.89
N ALA A 223 -21.58 4.75 3.85
CA ALA A 223 -21.35 5.03 5.26
C ALA A 223 -20.35 4.06 5.87
N VAL A 224 -19.35 4.59 6.55
CA VAL A 224 -18.39 3.87 7.39
C VAL A 224 -18.45 4.43 8.81
N TYR A 225 -17.88 3.72 9.78
CA TYR A 225 -17.88 4.17 11.17
C TYR A 225 -16.45 4.46 11.64
N ASP A 226 -16.28 5.60 12.32
CA ASP A 226 -15.00 5.95 12.95
C ASP A 226 -14.75 5.11 14.23
N GLU A 227 -13.66 5.37 14.93
CA GLU A 227 -13.31 4.63 16.15
C GLU A 227 -14.32 4.82 17.28
N GLU A 228 -14.97 5.98 17.36
CA GLU A 228 -16.04 6.27 18.33
C GLU A 228 -17.42 5.79 17.86
N LYS A 229 -17.50 5.07 16.74
CA LYS A 229 -18.74 4.59 16.10
C LYS A 229 -19.64 5.69 15.55
N ASN A 230 -19.10 6.89 15.30
CA ASN A 230 -19.83 7.92 14.57
C ASN A 230 -19.86 7.57 13.07
N ARG A 231 -20.99 7.87 12.45
CA ARG A 231 -21.18 7.64 11.01
C ARG A 231 -20.42 8.68 10.20
N ARG A 232 -19.60 8.22 9.28
CA ARG A 232 -18.86 9.02 8.29
C ARG A 232 -19.28 8.62 6.87
N ILE A 233 -19.18 9.53 5.94
CA ILE A 233 -19.49 9.27 4.52
C ILE A 233 -18.23 9.30 3.70
N VAL A 234 -18.03 8.28 2.89
CA VAL A 234 -16.90 8.21 1.94
C VAL A 234 -17.14 9.19 0.81
N GLU A 235 -16.31 10.25 0.76
CA GLU A 235 -16.32 11.27 -0.30
C GLU A 235 -15.04 11.23 -1.13
N HIS A 236 -13.96 10.64 -0.60
CA HIS A 236 -12.66 10.56 -1.27
C HIS A 236 -12.66 9.41 -2.30
N CYS A 237 -12.35 9.73 -3.56
CA CYS A 237 -12.40 8.76 -4.66
C CYS A 237 -11.39 7.61 -4.50
N GLY A 238 -10.25 7.84 -3.86
CA GLY A 238 -9.28 6.80 -3.52
C GLY A 238 -9.87 5.79 -2.54
N VAL A 239 -10.50 6.25 -1.45
CA VAL A 239 -11.17 5.37 -0.48
C VAL A 239 -12.28 4.56 -1.15
N ALA A 240 -13.08 5.21 -2.00
CA ALA A 240 -14.20 4.57 -2.70
C ALA A 240 -13.79 3.36 -3.58
N LYS A 241 -12.54 3.31 -4.02
CA LYS A 241 -12.00 2.20 -4.84
C LYS A 241 -11.42 1.05 -4.01
N HIS A 242 -11.30 1.22 -2.70
CA HIS A 242 -10.83 0.14 -1.82
C HIS A 242 -11.87 -0.94 -1.64
N PRO A 243 -11.47 -2.15 -1.20
CA PRO A 243 -12.41 -3.24 -0.95
C PRO A 243 -13.44 -2.85 0.10
N ASN A 244 -14.73 -3.04 -0.21
CA ASN A 244 -15.81 -2.97 0.77
C ASN A 244 -15.83 -4.22 1.66
N ASP A 245 -16.78 -4.33 2.60
CA ASP A 245 -16.90 -5.48 3.50
C ASP A 245 -17.00 -6.82 2.75
N LYS A 246 -17.66 -6.85 1.58
CA LYS A 246 -17.73 -8.04 0.72
C LYS A 246 -16.36 -8.40 0.15
N GLY A 247 -15.61 -7.40 -0.32
CA GLY A 247 -14.26 -7.56 -0.82
C GLY A 247 -13.29 -8.01 0.28
N MET A 248 -13.35 -7.37 1.45
CA MET A 248 -12.56 -7.73 2.62
C MET A 248 -12.85 -9.16 3.10
N LYS A 249 -14.13 -9.52 3.17
CA LYS A 249 -14.52 -10.89 3.52
C LYS A 249 -14.03 -11.91 2.50
N TRP A 250 -14.13 -11.61 1.21
CA TRP A 250 -13.63 -12.50 0.16
C TRP A 250 -12.13 -12.74 0.31
N ILE A 251 -11.33 -11.69 0.54
CA ILE A 251 -9.89 -11.80 0.79
C ILE A 251 -9.63 -12.70 2.00
N ALA A 252 -10.31 -12.45 3.12
CA ALA A 252 -10.16 -13.23 4.34
C ALA A 252 -10.50 -14.72 4.12
N ASP A 253 -11.63 -15.01 3.47
CA ASP A 253 -12.05 -16.39 3.19
C ASP A 253 -11.00 -17.15 2.35
N ARG A 254 -10.43 -16.50 1.31
CA ARG A 254 -9.38 -17.11 0.48
C ARG A 254 -8.08 -17.38 1.24
N VAL A 255 -7.70 -16.46 2.14
CA VAL A 255 -6.54 -16.69 3.03
C VAL A 255 -6.82 -17.86 3.97
N LEU A 256 -7.98 -17.88 4.64
CA LEU A 256 -8.35 -18.95 5.58
C LEU A 256 -8.42 -20.34 4.94
N GLU A 257 -8.79 -20.44 3.66
CA GLU A 257 -8.74 -21.70 2.91
C GLU A 257 -7.31 -22.25 2.72
N LYS A 258 -6.31 -21.38 2.80
CA LYS A 258 -4.89 -21.74 2.64
C LYS A 258 -4.20 -22.00 3.96
N VAL A 259 -4.76 -21.55 5.08
CA VAL A 259 -4.18 -21.74 6.41
C VAL A 259 -4.23 -23.22 6.78
N LYS A 260 -3.07 -23.78 7.09
CA LYS A 260 -2.94 -25.14 7.61
C LYS A 260 -3.44 -25.17 9.06
N LYS A 261 -4.37 -26.03 9.34
CA LYS A 261 -4.85 -26.30 10.71
C LYS A 261 -3.93 -27.24 11.45
#